data_c7038d149e2d1c0ea19af39d7d5a3a0b
#
_entry.id   c7038d149e2d1c0ea19af39d7d5a3a0b
#
_cell.length_a   1.000
_cell.length_b   1.000
_cell.length_c   1.000
_cell.angle_alpha   90.00
_cell.angle_beta   90.00
_cell.angle_gamma   90.00
#
_symmetry.space_group_name_H-M   'P 1'
#
loop_
_entity.id
_entity.type
_entity.pdbx_description
1 polymer ?
#
loop_
_entity_poly.entity_id
_entity_poly.type
_entity_poly.pdbx_seq_one_letter_code
_entity_poly.pdbx_strand_id
1 'polypeptide(L)'
;MEITPLISEDFLVLQDGATLSELIGKMKQYEKHSALVFRKGKYLGVVEKKKVLRSRVNVAEAKIRPFVHKTPVISEHEDIISAAYLMYESALDFVPVQRDKAIIGVLRALDVVKAAAELPETKGFKVEDCRLLRPSRLSKDAPLATAMEIMHDEQVDQVPLFDEGKLYGIISYKDVLRKYLNWSPQRDFSVKFNKMVSSKAGEEAPALGLLPAASFSTNDNLVTIKAEGSMKDAANLMVKNNIMDVLVMARDEFKGLLTVKNILRRVGSLKIPQNYNIKFVDLHKLKLEPYQNANVQKICSNEAFKLQRMIHNEFSLVLHFKEYQKEGKQHKYSLHLRVEYPGHIITASQDDWELEAALHKVFEATKNEAKKMFQGDTSKRYRKE
;
A
#
# COMPACT_ATOMS: atom_id res chain seq x y z
N MET A 1 -8.61 19.25 -3.50
CA MET A 1 -9.79 18.59 -4.12
C MET A 1 -10.25 17.46 -3.21
N GLU A 2 -11.52 17.44 -2.82
CA GLU A 2 -12.09 16.38 -1.97
C GLU A 2 -12.31 15.08 -2.74
N ILE A 3 -12.30 13.95 -2.02
CA ILE A 3 -12.47 12.60 -2.59
C ILE A 3 -13.94 12.22 -2.83
N THR A 4 -14.91 13.00 -2.31
CA THR A 4 -16.34 12.68 -2.36
C THR A 4 -16.83 12.24 -3.76
N PRO A 5 -16.44 12.89 -4.88
CA PRO A 5 -16.88 12.49 -6.23
C PRO A 5 -16.28 11.16 -6.72
N LEU A 6 -15.28 10.65 -6.03
CA LEU A 6 -14.54 9.43 -6.40
C LEU A 6 -15.01 8.20 -5.63
N ILE A 7 -15.92 8.37 -4.66
CA ILE A 7 -16.42 7.27 -3.83
C ILE A 7 -17.24 6.32 -4.68
N SER A 8 -16.85 5.05 -4.70
CA SER A 8 -17.57 3.99 -5.39
C SER A 8 -18.37 3.14 -4.41
N GLU A 9 -19.66 2.98 -4.68
CA GLU A 9 -20.55 2.06 -3.93
C GLU A 9 -20.42 0.61 -4.45
N ASP A 10 -19.71 0.40 -5.56
CA ASP A 10 -19.50 -0.90 -6.19
C ASP A 10 -18.38 -1.68 -5.51
N PHE A 11 -18.66 -2.30 -4.36
CA PHE A 11 -17.74 -3.13 -3.59
C PHE A 11 -18.40 -4.40 -3.07
N LEU A 12 -17.58 -5.43 -2.85
CA LEU A 12 -18.03 -6.72 -2.33
C LEU A 12 -17.99 -6.73 -0.80
N VAL A 13 -19.08 -7.23 -0.19
CA VAL A 13 -19.20 -7.40 1.25
C VAL A 13 -19.31 -8.88 1.61
N LEU A 14 -18.60 -9.29 2.66
CA LEU A 14 -18.66 -10.64 3.24
C LEU A 14 -18.76 -10.58 4.77
N GLN A 15 -19.36 -11.62 5.36
CA GLN A 15 -19.32 -11.84 6.81
C GLN A 15 -18.04 -12.62 7.17
N ASP A 16 -17.51 -12.42 8.38
CA ASP A 16 -16.25 -13.03 8.85
C ASP A 16 -16.29 -14.56 8.93
N GLY A 17 -17.49 -15.17 8.93
CA GLY A 17 -17.69 -16.61 8.88
C GLY A 17 -17.65 -17.23 7.48
N ALA A 18 -17.57 -16.43 6.41
CA ALA A 18 -17.54 -16.92 5.03
C ALA A 18 -16.30 -17.82 4.76
N THR A 19 -16.40 -18.66 3.74
CA THR A 19 -15.29 -19.51 3.28
C THR A 19 -14.46 -18.83 2.19
N LEU A 20 -13.23 -19.30 1.98
CA LEU A 20 -12.43 -18.84 0.84
C LEU A 20 -13.06 -19.22 -0.51
N SER A 21 -13.76 -20.38 -0.58
CA SER A 21 -14.51 -20.76 -1.79
C SER A 21 -15.63 -19.77 -2.10
N GLU A 22 -16.40 -19.34 -1.08
CA GLU A 22 -17.42 -18.31 -1.26
C GLU A 22 -16.83 -16.98 -1.71
N LEU A 23 -15.73 -16.57 -1.08
CA LEU A 23 -14.99 -15.36 -1.46
C LEU A 23 -14.57 -15.39 -2.94
N ILE A 24 -13.89 -16.46 -3.36
CA ILE A 24 -13.39 -16.58 -4.74
C ILE A 24 -14.56 -16.66 -5.74
N GLY A 25 -15.62 -17.39 -5.40
CA GLY A 25 -16.83 -17.48 -6.22
C GLY A 25 -17.44 -16.11 -6.45
N LYS A 26 -17.68 -15.34 -5.38
CA LYS A 26 -18.22 -13.96 -5.47
C LYS A 26 -17.26 -13.01 -6.19
N MET A 27 -15.96 -13.10 -5.91
CA MET A 27 -14.97 -12.27 -6.62
C MET A 27 -14.94 -12.55 -8.13
N LYS A 28 -15.15 -13.81 -8.54
CA LYS A 28 -15.27 -14.18 -9.95
C LYS A 28 -16.59 -13.67 -10.55
N GLN A 29 -17.70 -13.88 -9.88
CA GLN A 29 -19.04 -13.48 -10.32
C GLN A 29 -19.15 -11.97 -10.52
N TYR A 30 -18.61 -11.17 -9.59
CA TYR A 30 -18.70 -9.71 -9.59
C TYR A 30 -17.44 -9.02 -10.14
N GLU A 31 -16.49 -9.78 -10.67
CA GLU A 31 -15.20 -9.29 -11.21
C GLU A 31 -14.40 -8.43 -10.23
N LYS A 32 -14.49 -8.76 -8.92
CA LYS A 32 -13.79 -8.04 -7.86
C LYS A 32 -12.50 -8.76 -7.45
N HIS A 33 -11.53 -7.99 -6.95
CA HIS A 33 -10.25 -8.51 -6.48
C HIS A 33 -10.09 -8.45 -4.96
N SER A 34 -11.06 -7.87 -4.28
CA SER A 34 -11.08 -7.66 -2.84
C SER A 34 -12.51 -7.57 -2.31
N ALA A 35 -12.67 -7.78 -1.00
CA ALA A 35 -13.94 -7.66 -0.31
C ALA A 35 -13.75 -7.00 1.05
N LEU A 36 -14.74 -6.21 1.47
CA LEU A 36 -14.88 -5.72 2.82
C LEU A 36 -15.48 -6.81 3.71
N VAL A 37 -14.93 -7.00 4.89
CA VAL A 37 -15.39 -8.03 5.84
C VAL A 37 -16.01 -7.37 7.05
N PHE A 38 -17.21 -7.84 7.40
CA PHE A 38 -17.98 -7.37 8.54
C PHE A 38 -18.26 -8.51 9.53
N ARG A 39 -18.43 -8.13 10.80
CA ARG A 39 -18.95 -9.00 11.85
C ARG A 39 -20.06 -8.27 12.59
N LYS A 40 -21.28 -8.84 12.57
CA LYS A 40 -22.45 -8.24 13.25
C LYS A 40 -22.59 -6.74 12.94
N GLY A 41 -22.47 -6.36 11.68
CA GLY A 41 -22.57 -4.98 11.21
C GLY A 41 -21.34 -4.09 11.45
N LYS A 42 -20.31 -4.57 12.18
CA LYS A 42 -19.06 -3.83 12.39
C LYS A 42 -18.03 -4.20 11.33
N TYR A 43 -17.40 -3.20 10.74
CA TYR A 43 -16.28 -3.38 9.82
C TYR A 43 -15.07 -4.00 10.54
N LEU A 44 -14.51 -5.06 9.98
CA LEU A 44 -13.33 -5.76 10.50
C LEU A 44 -12.06 -5.47 9.71
N GLY A 45 -12.18 -5.34 8.39
CA GLY A 45 -11.03 -5.20 7.51
C GLY A 45 -11.34 -5.66 6.10
N VAL A 46 -10.29 -5.95 5.36
CA VAL A 46 -10.31 -6.31 3.94
C VAL A 46 -9.71 -7.69 3.76
N VAL A 47 -10.21 -8.42 2.77
CA VAL A 47 -9.56 -9.60 2.22
C VAL A 47 -9.29 -9.38 0.74
N GLU A 48 -8.04 -9.63 0.30
CA GLU A 48 -7.60 -9.45 -1.08
C GLU A 48 -7.32 -10.81 -1.73
N LYS A 49 -7.79 -10.98 -2.96
CA LYS A 49 -7.59 -12.21 -3.74
C LYS A 49 -6.11 -12.57 -3.87
N LYS A 50 -5.25 -11.59 -4.16
CA LYS A 50 -3.81 -11.82 -4.33
C LYS A 50 -3.14 -12.36 -3.07
N LYS A 51 -3.53 -11.88 -1.87
CA LYS A 51 -2.99 -12.37 -0.60
C LYS A 51 -3.42 -13.79 -0.29
N VAL A 52 -4.68 -14.13 -0.59
CA VAL A 52 -5.19 -15.50 -0.46
C VAL A 52 -4.42 -16.45 -1.38
N LEU A 53 -4.20 -16.07 -2.64
CA LEU A 53 -3.49 -16.89 -3.61
C LEU A 53 -2.02 -17.10 -3.25
N ARG A 54 -1.36 -16.08 -2.71
CA ARG A 54 0.04 -16.19 -2.23
C ARG A 54 0.19 -17.06 -0.98
N SER A 55 -0.88 -17.27 -0.20
CA SER A 55 -0.82 -18.02 1.07
C SER A 55 -0.69 -19.53 0.93
N ARG A 56 -0.88 -20.08 -0.26
CA ARG A 56 -0.80 -21.53 -0.56
C ARG A 56 -1.73 -22.39 0.30
N VAL A 57 -2.86 -21.85 0.78
CA VAL A 57 -3.84 -22.57 1.63
C VAL A 57 -4.86 -23.28 0.77
N ASN A 58 -5.37 -24.42 1.26
CA ASN A 58 -6.51 -25.12 0.65
C ASN A 58 -7.77 -24.25 0.73
N VAL A 59 -8.24 -23.78 -0.42
CA VAL A 59 -9.37 -22.85 -0.53
C VAL A 59 -10.71 -23.51 -0.16
N ALA A 60 -10.84 -24.84 -0.34
CA ALA A 60 -12.12 -25.55 -0.19
C ALA A 60 -12.66 -25.50 1.25
N GLU A 61 -11.78 -25.58 2.25
CA GLU A 61 -12.15 -25.73 3.65
C GLU A 61 -11.85 -24.52 4.53
N ALA A 62 -10.97 -23.62 4.05
CA ALA A 62 -10.49 -22.51 4.85
C ALA A 62 -11.53 -21.40 4.98
N LYS A 63 -11.60 -20.80 6.17
CA LYS A 63 -12.38 -19.59 6.46
C LYS A 63 -11.60 -18.35 6.03
N ILE A 64 -12.31 -17.27 5.68
CA ILE A 64 -11.68 -16.00 5.28
C ILE A 64 -11.01 -15.28 6.44
N ARG A 65 -11.42 -15.51 7.68
CA ARG A 65 -11.00 -14.77 8.87
C ARG A 65 -9.47 -14.63 9.06
N PRO A 66 -8.64 -15.67 8.87
CA PRO A 66 -7.18 -15.54 8.97
C PRO A 66 -6.55 -14.62 7.90
N PHE A 67 -7.27 -14.37 6.81
CA PHE A 67 -6.83 -13.54 5.67
C PHE A 67 -7.36 -12.12 5.73
N VAL A 68 -8.24 -11.84 6.71
CA VAL A 68 -8.75 -10.48 6.94
C VAL A 68 -7.67 -9.66 7.62
N HIS A 69 -7.28 -8.59 6.99
CA HIS A 69 -6.37 -7.61 7.59
C HIS A 69 -7.08 -6.29 7.80
N LYS A 70 -6.79 -5.68 8.94
CA LYS A 70 -7.31 -4.35 9.24
C LYS A 70 -6.72 -3.35 8.26
N THR A 71 -7.54 -2.44 7.81
CA THR A 71 -7.13 -1.35 6.92
C THR A 71 -7.54 -0.02 7.52
N PRO A 72 -6.82 1.06 7.24
CA PRO A 72 -7.28 2.38 7.56
C PRO A 72 -8.60 2.65 6.85
N VAL A 73 -9.40 3.52 7.43
CA VAL A 73 -10.64 4.05 6.86
C VAL A 73 -10.46 5.55 6.66
N ILE A 74 -10.93 6.08 5.55
CA ILE A 74 -10.79 7.50 5.22
C ILE A 74 -12.15 8.22 5.32
N SER A 75 -12.14 9.48 5.76
CA SER A 75 -13.36 10.31 5.77
C SER A 75 -13.74 10.70 4.35
N GLU A 76 -15.03 10.82 4.06
CA GLU A 76 -15.53 11.28 2.75
C GLU A 76 -15.08 12.70 2.36
N HIS A 77 -14.75 13.54 3.34
CA HIS A 77 -14.27 14.91 3.14
C HIS A 77 -12.75 15.04 3.09
N GLU A 78 -12.03 13.92 3.00
CA GLU A 78 -10.57 13.98 2.92
C GLU A 78 -10.11 14.50 1.55
N ASP A 79 -8.90 15.00 1.47
CA ASP A 79 -8.30 15.44 0.20
C ASP A 79 -7.56 14.32 -0.55
N ILE A 80 -7.41 14.50 -1.87
CA ILE A 80 -6.77 13.51 -2.75
C ILE A 80 -5.31 13.23 -2.37
N ILE A 81 -4.54 14.24 -1.95
CA ILE A 81 -3.13 14.07 -1.59
C ILE A 81 -3.02 13.21 -0.33
N SER A 82 -3.88 13.49 0.67
CA SER A 82 -4.01 12.67 1.88
C SER A 82 -4.43 11.23 1.58
N ALA A 83 -5.38 11.06 0.65
CA ALA A 83 -5.83 9.74 0.20
C ALA A 83 -4.69 8.98 -0.50
N ALA A 84 -3.96 9.62 -1.40
CA ALA A 84 -2.81 9.04 -2.09
C ALA A 84 -1.71 8.61 -1.10
N TYR A 85 -1.40 9.48 -0.13
CA TYR A 85 -0.46 9.17 0.95
C TYR A 85 -0.89 7.94 1.74
N LEU A 86 -2.15 7.91 2.21
CA LEU A 86 -2.70 6.80 2.99
C LEU A 86 -2.67 5.47 2.21
N MET A 87 -3.06 5.49 0.93
CA MET A 87 -3.06 4.31 0.08
C MET A 87 -1.64 3.78 -0.17
N TYR A 88 -0.69 4.69 -0.41
CA TYR A 88 0.71 4.31 -0.59
C TYR A 88 1.28 3.64 0.66
N GLU A 89 1.13 4.28 1.83
CA GLU A 89 1.67 3.78 3.11
C GLU A 89 1.01 2.47 3.56
N SER A 90 -0.29 2.30 3.28
CA SER A 90 -1.04 1.07 3.59
C SER A 90 -0.82 -0.05 2.58
N ALA A 91 -0.16 0.23 1.45
CA ALA A 91 0.01 -0.69 0.32
C ALA A 91 -1.34 -1.25 -0.20
N LEU A 92 -2.38 -0.41 -0.23
CA LEU A 92 -3.74 -0.79 -0.63
C LEU A 92 -4.10 -0.22 -2.00
N ASP A 93 -4.75 -1.05 -2.81
CA ASP A 93 -5.31 -0.65 -4.11
C ASP A 93 -6.69 0.00 -3.96
N PHE A 94 -7.28 -0.07 -2.76
CA PHE A 94 -8.52 0.62 -2.40
C PHE A 94 -8.57 0.85 -0.88
N VAL A 95 -9.34 1.88 -0.46
CA VAL A 95 -9.53 2.24 0.95
C VAL A 95 -11.03 2.40 1.21
N PRO A 96 -11.58 1.81 2.29
CA PRO A 96 -12.96 2.06 2.70
C PRO A 96 -13.16 3.53 3.11
N VAL A 97 -14.27 4.09 2.69
CA VAL A 97 -14.69 5.46 3.02
C VAL A 97 -15.82 5.43 4.04
N GLN A 98 -15.72 6.26 5.07
CA GLN A 98 -16.74 6.33 6.12
C GLN A 98 -17.40 7.71 6.20
N ARG A 99 -18.68 7.67 6.56
CA ARG A 99 -19.50 8.79 7.04
C ARG A 99 -20.13 8.35 8.35
N ASP A 100 -20.06 9.16 9.41
CA ASP A 100 -20.70 8.87 10.71
C ASP A 100 -20.44 7.45 11.25
N LYS A 101 -19.19 6.97 11.11
CA LYS A 101 -18.74 5.61 11.47
C LYS A 101 -19.30 4.46 10.61
N ALA A 102 -20.16 4.73 9.63
CA ALA A 102 -20.63 3.75 8.66
C ALA A 102 -19.73 3.77 7.41
N ILE A 103 -19.44 2.58 6.86
CA ILE A 103 -18.76 2.49 5.56
C ILE A 103 -19.78 2.77 4.48
N ILE A 104 -19.57 3.83 3.70
CA ILE A 104 -20.46 4.28 2.62
C ILE A 104 -19.98 3.87 1.24
N GLY A 105 -18.71 3.48 1.12
CA GLY A 105 -18.12 3.14 -0.17
C GLY A 105 -16.64 2.81 -0.06
N VAL A 106 -16.02 2.73 -1.22
CA VAL A 106 -14.57 2.54 -1.35
C VAL A 106 -13.98 3.59 -2.30
N LEU A 107 -12.75 3.98 -2.03
CA LEU A 107 -11.94 4.81 -2.90
C LEU A 107 -10.89 3.92 -3.57
N ARG A 108 -10.85 3.88 -4.90
CA ARG A 108 -9.92 3.04 -5.65
C ARG A 108 -8.66 3.80 -6.05
N ALA A 109 -7.52 3.14 -6.04
CA ALA A 109 -6.23 3.74 -6.37
C ALA A 109 -6.18 4.36 -7.78
N LEU A 110 -6.79 3.70 -8.78
CA LEU A 110 -6.88 4.24 -10.14
C LEU A 110 -7.67 5.55 -10.20
N ASP A 111 -8.77 5.67 -9.44
CA ASP A 111 -9.58 6.88 -9.41
C ASP A 111 -8.82 8.03 -8.73
N VAL A 112 -8.08 7.72 -7.65
CA VAL A 112 -7.19 8.70 -6.98
C VAL A 112 -6.08 9.16 -7.90
N VAL A 113 -5.41 8.25 -8.60
CA VAL A 113 -4.33 8.59 -9.55
C VAL A 113 -4.86 9.44 -10.70
N LYS A 114 -6.03 9.10 -11.27
CA LYS A 114 -6.68 9.90 -12.31
C LYS A 114 -6.96 11.32 -11.83
N ALA A 115 -7.59 11.45 -10.67
CA ALA A 115 -7.94 12.76 -10.12
C ALA A 115 -6.69 13.56 -9.70
N ALA A 116 -5.69 12.88 -9.12
CA ALA A 116 -4.43 13.51 -8.75
C ALA A 116 -3.65 14.05 -9.96
N ALA A 117 -3.77 13.41 -11.12
CA ALA A 117 -3.12 13.88 -12.35
C ALA A 117 -3.70 15.19 -12.90
N GLU A 118 -4.87 15.62 -12.42
CA GLU A 118 -5.52 16.88 -12.78
C GLU A 118 -5.22 18.02 -11.78
N LEU A 119 -4.55 17.72 -10.66
CA LEU A 119 -4.23 18.72 -9.65
C LEU A 119 -3.17 19.72 -10.17
N PRO A 120 -3.28 21.03 -9.84
CA PRO A 120 -2.27 22.01 -10.17
C PRO A 120 -0.87 21.65 -9.65
N GLU A 121 -0.80 21.04 -8.45
CA GLU A 121 0.43 20.67 -7.75
C GLU A 121 1.19 19.54 -8.47
N THR A 122 0.52 18.76 -9.30
CA THR A 122 1.12 17.66 -10.07
C THR A 122 1.41 18.05 -11.53
N LYS A 123 1.05 19.27 -11.90
CA LYS A 123 1.31 19.80 -13.24
C LYS A 123 2.82 19.85 -13.48
N GLY A 124 3.25 19.19 -14.54
CA GLY A 124 4.68 19.09 -14.88
C GLY A 124 5.39 17.86 -14.33
N PHE A 125 4.74 17.03 -13.52
CA PHE A 125 5.34 15.75 -13.11
C PHE A 125 5.50 14.82 -14.31
N LYS A 126 6.69 14.26 -14.44
CA LYS A 126 7.05 13.29 -15.48
C LYS A 126 7.14 11.89 -14.93
N VAL A 127 7.10 10.90 -15.82
CA VAL A 127 7.30 9.49 -15.50
C VAL A 127 8.67 9.26 -14.85
N GLU A 128 9.71 9.95 -15.30
CA GLU A 128 11.06 9.87 -14.75
C GLU A 128 11.18 10.41 -13.33
N ASP A 129 10.27 11.28 -12.87
CA ASP A 129 10.20 11.78 -11.49
C ASP A 129 9.67 10.72 -10.52
N CYS A 130 9.08 9.66 -11.05
CA CYS A 130 8.57 8.55 -10.27
C CYS A 130 9.64 7.48 -10.09
N ARG A 131 9.71 6.89 -8.90
CA ARG A 131 10.58 5.73 -8.67
C ARG A 131 10.01 4.52 -9.40
N LEU A 132 10.61 4.15 -10.54
CA LEU A 132 10.20 2.98 -11.30
C LEU A 132 10.51 1.68 -10.55
N LEU A 133 9.61 0.71 -10.68
CA LEU A 133 9.85 -0.67 -10.28
C LEU A 133 10.69 -1.37 -11.35
N ARG A 134 11.72 -2.09 -10.94
CA ARG A 134 12.65 -2.78 -11.85
C ARG A 134 12.77 -4.26 -11.48
N PRO A 135 11.76 -5.07 -11.85
CA PRO A 135 11.82 -6.51 -11.59
C PRO A 135 13.00 -7.14 -12.32
N SER A 136 13.48 -8.26 -11.80
CA SER A 136 14.49 -9.07 -12.48
C SER A 136 14.06 -9.42 -13.89
N ARG A 137 15.02 -9.35 -14.82
CA ARG A 137 14.80 -9.71 -16.24
C ARG A 137 14.76 -11.21 -16.38
N LEU A 138 13.81 -11.72 -17.13
CA LEU A 138 13.65 -13.14 -17.38
C LEU A 138 13.62 -13.43 -18.88
N SER A 139 14.30 -14.49 -19.32
CA SER A 139 14.16 -14.97 -20.70
C SER A 139 12.73 -15.45 -20.96
N LYS A 140 12.20 -15.21 -22.15
CA LYS A 140 10.87 -15.70 -22.58
C LYS A 140 10.74 -17.22 -22.47
N ASP A 141 11.86 -17.94 -22.69
CA ASP A 141 11.94 -19.40 -22.69
C ASP A 141 12.21 -19.99 -21.29
N ALA A 142 12.44 -19.14 -20.29
CA ALA A 142 12.62 -19.58 -18.92
C ALA A 142 11.35 -20.25 -18.36
N PRO A 143 11.49 -21.20 -17.42
CA PRO A 143 10.35 -21.87 -16.81
C PRO A 143 9.38 -20.89 -16.13
N LEU A 144 8.08 -21.14 -16.22
CA LEU A 144 7.06 -20.38 -15.51
C LEU A 144 7.32 -20.32 -14.01
N ALA A 145 7.86 -21.42 -13.42
CA ALA A 145 8.21 -21.47 -12.00
C ALA A 145 9.17 -20.35 -11.62
N THR A 146 10.18 -20.06 -12.45
CA THR A 146 11.14 -18.97 -12.20
C THR A 146 10.46 -17.59 -12.21
N ALA A 147 9.51 -17.36 -13.14
CA ALA A 147 8.72 -16.13 -13.11
C ALA A 147 7.91 -15.98 -11.79
N MET A 148 7.34 -17.10 -11.32
CA MET A 148 6.58 -17.12 -10.06
C MET A 148 7.46 -16.91 -8.82
N GLU A 149 8.69 -17.43 -8.83
CA GLU A 149 9.70 -17.18 -7.78
C GLU A 149 10.08 -15.71 -7.75
N ILE A 150 10.40 -15.09 -8.87
CA ILE A 150 10.68 -13.65 -8.97
C ILE A 150 9.50 -12.82 -8.40
N MET A 151 8.26 -13.14 -8.83
CA MET A 151 7.07 -12.44 -8.33
C MET A 151 6.93 -12.56 -6.80
N HIS A 152 7.27 -13.73 -6.26
CA HIS A 152 7.20 -13.98 -4.82
C HIS A 152 8.32 -13.27 -4.05
N ASP A 153 9.55 -13.46 -4.47
CA ASP A 153 10.73 -13.00 -3.72
C ASP A 153 10.90 -11.48 -3.79
N GLU A 154 10.65 -10.90 -4.95
CA GLU A 154 10.71 -9.45 -5.15
C GLU A 154 9.41 -8.73 -4.79
N GLN A 155 8.35 -9.48 -4.39
CA GLN A 155 7.02 -8.95 -4.05
C GLN A 155 6.40 -8.10 -5.18
N VAL A 156 6.63 -8.50 -6.44
CA VAL A 156 6.11 -7.85 -7.64
C VAL A 156 4.94 -8.63 -8.22
N ASP A 157 4.01 -7.94 -8.88
CA ASP A 157 2.85 -8.57 -9.51
C ASP A 157 3.12 -8.96 -10.97
N GLN A 158 4.24 -8.48 -11.55
CA GLN A 158 4.59 -8.66 -12.95
C GLN A 158 6.10 -8.82 -13.14
N VAL A 159 6.49 -9.60 -14.14
CA VAL A 159 7.87 -9.82 -14.56
C VAL A 159 8.01 -9.57 -16.05
N PRO A 160 8.93 -8.70 -16.50
CA PRO A 160 9.20 -8.48 -17.92
C PRO A 160 9.99 -9.65 -18.49
N LEU A 161 9.57 -10.11 -19.67
CA LEU A 161 10.23 -11.17 -20.43
C LEU A 161 11.05 -10.58 -21.56
N PHE A 162 12.20 -11.15 -21.80
CA PHE A 162 13.15 -10.70 -22.81
C PHE A 162 13.48 -11.81 -23.82
N ASP A 163 13.69 -11.39 -25.07
CA ASP A 163 14.21 -12.19 -26.15
C ASP A 163 15.42 -11.47 -26.74
N GLU A 164 16.57 -12.12 -26.74
CA GLU A 164 17.84 -11.53 -27.23
C GLU A 164 18.11 -10.10 -26.70
N GLY A 165 17.76 -9.88 -25.43
CA GLY A 165 17.96 -8.59 -24.74
C GLY A 165 16.87 -7.52 -25.02
N LYS A 166 15.94 -7.78 -25.95
CA LYS A 166 14.79 -6.90 -26.22
C LYS A 166 13.58 -7.32 -25.40
N LEU A 167 12.74 -6.37 -25.02
CA LEU A 167 11.50 -6.64 -24.33
C LEU A 167 10.57 -7.46 -25.25
N TYR A 168 10.29 -8.69 -24.87
CA TYR A 168 9.37 -9.59 -25.57
C TYR A 168 7.93 -9.40 -25.11
N GLY A 169 7.72 -9.30 -23.80
CA GLY A 169 6.39 -9.24 -23.22
C GLY A 169 6.44 -9.08 -21.71
N ILE A 170 5.29 -9.27 -21.07
CA ILE A 170 5.16 -9.22 -19.62
C ILE A 170 4.30 -10.38 -19.14
N ILE A 171 4.66 -10.99 -18.03
CA ILE A 171 3.86 -12.01 -17.36
C ILE A 171 3.39 -11.48 -16.01
N SER A 172 2.10 -11.64 -15.71
CA SER A 172 1.51 -11.21 -14.44
C SER A 172 0.85 -12.38 -13.70
N TYR A 173 0.67 -12.25 -12.38
CA TYR A 173 -0.17 -13.18 -11.61
C TYR A 173 -1.57 -13.33 -12.22
N LYS A 174 -2.16 -12.25 -12.73
CA LYS A 174 -3.48 -12.26 -13.36
C LYS A 174 -3.50 -13.16 -14.60
N ASP A 175 -2.46 -13.09 -15.43
CA ASP A 175 -2.36 -13.91 -16.66
C ASP A 175 -2.16 -15.38 -16.36
N VAL A 176 -1.26 -15.68 -15.41
CA VAL A 176 -1.04 -17.05 -14.92
C VAL A 176 -2.35 -17.63 -14.40
N LEU A 177 -3.07 -16.89 -13.55
CA LEU A 177 -4.34 -17.33 -12.97
C LEU A 177 -5.41 -17.55 -14.03
N ARG A 178 -5.55 -16.62 -14.98
CA ARG A 178 -6.55 -16.72 -16.05
C ARG A 178 -6.31 -17.95 -16.93
N LYS A 179 -5.09 -18.14 -17.41
CA LYS A 179 -4.72 -19.28 -18.26
C LYS A 179 -4.82 -20.60 -17.50
N TYR A 180 -4.40 -20.61 -16.24
CA TYR A 180 -4.47 -21.76 -15.37
C TYR A 180 -5.91 -22.21 -15.04
N LEU A 181 -6.79 -21.27 -14.70
CA LEU A 181 -8.21 -21.54 -14.41
C LEU A 181 -8.95 -22.07 -15.65
N ASN A 182 -8.62 -21.57 -16.84
CA ASN A 182 -9.23 -22.00 -18.09
C ASN A 182 -8.75 -23.39 -18.50
N TRP A 183 -7.56 -23.82 -18.06
CA TRP A 183 -6.95 -25.10 -18.46
C TRP A 183 -7.48 -26.29 -17.63
N SER A 184 -8.10 -26.08 -16.48
CA SER A 184 -8.63 -27.16 -15.67
C SER A 184 -9.78 -26.74 -14.75
N PRO A 185 -11.02 -26.70 -15.27
CA PRO A 185 -12.18 -26.19 -14.54
C PRO A 185 -12.64 -27.02 -13.35
N GLN A 186 -12.17 -28.27 -13.19
CA GLN A 186 -12.73 -29.22 -12.22
C GLN A 186 -11.85 -29.58 -11.02
N ARG A 187 -10.67 -28.96 -10.83
CA ARG A 187 -9.81 -29.26 -9.68
C ARG A 187 -9.58 -28.05 -8.81
N ASP A 188 -9.42 -28.31 -7.51
CA ASP A 188 -9.12 -27.31 -6.50
C ASP A 188 -7.94 -26.39 -6.91
N PHE A 189 -8.21 -25.10 -6.96
CA PHE A 189 -7.29 -24.09 -7.42
C PHE A 189 -6.01 -24.04 -6.57
N SER A 190 -6.12 -24.14 -5.24
CA SER A 190 -4.97 -23.98 -4.35
C SER A 190 -4.02 -25.19 -4.42
N VAL A 191 -4.56 -26.40 -4.57
CA VAL A 191 -3.76 -27.63 -4.71
C VAL A 191 -2.95 -27.59 -5.99
N LYS A 192 -3.54 -27.11 -7.09
CA LYS A 192 -2.85 -27.01 -8.38
C LYS A 192 -1.79 -25.89 -8.39
N PHE A 193 -2.09 -24.76 -7.79
CA PHE A 193 -1.14 -23.65 -7.67
C PHE A 193 0.08 -24.07 -6.83
N ASN A 194 -0.14 -24.76 -5.72
CA ASN A 194 0.93 -25.29 -4.88
C ASN A 194 1.78 -26.36 -5.60
N LYS A 195 1.14 -27.24 -6.42
CA LYS A 195 1.86 -28.20 -7.26
C LYS A 195 2.67 -27.52 -8.37
N MET A 196 2.20 -26.41 -8.89
CA MET A 196 2.90 -25.62 -9.92
C MET A 196 4.22 -25.01 -9.40
N VAL A 197 4.21 -24.55 -8.13
CA VAL A 197 5.39 -23.94 -7.49
C VAL A 197 6.30 -24.96 -6.81
N SER A 198 5.78 -26.17 -6.49
CA SER A 198 6.54 -27.24 -5.84
C SER A 198 7.18 -28.15 -6.88
N SER A 199 8.50 -28.24 -6.90
CA SER A 199 9.30 -29.18 -7.72
C SER A 199 9.11 -30.66 -7.41
N LYS A 200 8.22 -31.01 -6.45
CA LYS A 200 7.93 -32.39 -6.03
C LYS A 200 6.62 -32.93 -6.56
N ALA A 201 6.06 -32.38 -7.63
CA ALA A 201 4.86 -32.93 -8.25
C ALA A 201 5.23 -34.15 -9.12
N GLY A 202 4.89 -35.33 -8.62
CA GLY A 202 5.09 -36.59 -9.36
C GLY A 202 4.22 -36.69 -10.63
N GLU A 203 4.78 -37.18 -11.58
CA GLU A 203 4.63 -38.10 -12.75
C GLU A 203 3.46 -38.01 -13.74
N GLU A 204 2.39 -37.20 -13.68
CA GLU A 204 1.32 -37.34 -14.70
C GLU A 204 0.77 -36.08 -15.38
N ALA A 205 1.28 -34.90 -15.10
CA ALA A 205 1.05 -33.73 -15.97
C ALA A 205 2.39 -33.08 -16.22
N PRO A 206 2.70 -32.54 -17.43
CA PRO A 206 3.86 -31.74 -17.60
C PRO A 206 3.76 -30.64 -16.52
N ALA A 207 4.75 -30.62 -15.61
CA ALA A 207 4.72 -29.70 -14.49
C ALA A 207 4.57 -28.31 -15.10
N LEU A 208 3.41 -27.67 -14.92
CA LEU A 208 3.10 -26.34 -15.50
C LEU A 208 4.22 -25.34 -15.27
N GLY A 209 4.93 -25.51 -14.15
CA GLY A 209 6.10 -24.72 -13.82
C GLY A 209 7.26 -24.87 -14.79
N LEU A 210 7.34 -25.95 -15.56
CA LEU A 210 8.39 -26.19 -16.57
C LEU A 210 8.06 -25.61 -17.95
N LEU A 211 6.81 -25.19 -18.17
CA LEU A 211 6.44 -24.55 -19.44
C LEU A 211 7.11 -23.18 -19.57
N PRO A 212 7.44 -22.75 -20.79
CA PRO A 212 8.03 -21.43 -21.02
C PRO A 212 7.14 -20.31 -20.52
N ALA A 213 7.71 -19.31 -19.82
CA ALA A 213 6.99 -18.15 -19.31
C ALA A 213 6.26 -17.39 -20.44
N ALA A 214 6.80 -17.39 -21.65
CA ALA A 214 6.16 -16.84 -22.84
C ALA A 214 4.75 -17.37 -23.09
N SER A 215 4.48 -18.66 -22.81
CA SER A 215 3.15 -19.27 -22.98
C SER A 215 2.08 -18.64 -22.09
N PHE A 216 2.47 -17.95 -21.03
CA PHE A 216 1.58 -17.29 -20.06
C PHE A 216 1.65 -15.78 -20.14
N SER A 217 2.53 -15.22 -20.96
CA SER A 217 2.74 -13.79 -21.07
C SER A 217 1.74 -13.11 -22.00
N THR A 218 1.66 -11.79 -21.86
CA THR A 218 1.09 -10.86 -22.83
C THR A 218 2.26 -10.25 -23.59
N ASN A 219 2.28 -10.41 -24.91
CA ASN A 219 3.31 -9.87 -25.80
C ASN A 219 2.72 -8.97 -26.90
N ASP A 220 1.42 -9.04 -27.12
CA ASP A 220 0.71 -8.19 -28.06
C ASP A 220 0.12 -6.97 -27.36
N ASN A 221 0.14 -5.80 -28.03
CA ASN A 221 -0.46 -4.56 -27.53
C ASN A 221 0.03 -4.15 -26.14
N LEU A 222 1.33 -4.27 -25.89
CA LEU A 222 1.94 -3.81 -24.64
C LEU A 222 1.70 -2.32 -24.45
N VAL A 223 1.15 -1.96 -23.29
CA VAL A 223 0.91 -0.55 -22.94
C VAL A 223 2.22 0.06 -22.45
N THR A 224 2.77 0.94 -23.26
CA THR A 224 4.07 1.58 -23.01
C THR A 224 3.93 3.09 -22.89
N ILE A 225 4.87 3.70 -22.18
CA ILE A 225 5.02 5.16 -22.11
C ILE A 225 6.50 5.53 -22.17
N LYS A 226 6.81 6.70 -22.72
CA LYS A 226 8.18 7.22 -22.74
C LYS A 226 8.58 7.71 -21.34
N ALA A 227 9.85 7.58 -20.98
CA ALA A 227 10.38 8.05 -19.69
C ALA A 227 10.14 9.56 -19.48
N GLU A 228 10.23 10.35 -20.57
CA GLU A 228 10.00 11.80 -20.56
C GLU A 228 8.51 12.18 -20.60
N GLY A 229 7.62 11.17 -20.74
CA GLY A 229 6.16 11.37 -20.78
C GLY A 229 5.61 11.95 -19.48
N SER A 230 4.43 12.58 -19.56
CA SER A 230 3.80 13.15 -18.36
C SER A 230 3.19 12.07 -17.46
N MET A 231 3.16 12.36 -16.15
CA MET A 231 2.43 11.51 -15.19
C MET A 231 0.93 11.44 -15.54
N LYS A 232 0.37 12.52 -16.10
CA LYS A 232 -1.02 12.57 -16.55
C LYS A 232 -1.29 11.59 -17.68
N ASP A 233 -0.40 11.49 -18.67
CA ASP A 233 -0.55 10.53 -19.77
C ASP A 233 -0.46 9.10 -19.25
N ALA A 234 0.46 8.83 -18.30
CA ALA A 234 0.56 7.54 -17.65
C ALA A 234 -0.73 7.16 -16.92
N ALA A 235 -1.30 8.08 -16.12
CA ALA A 235 -2.54 7.89 -15.42
C ALA A 235 -3.70 7.59 -16.39
N ASN A 236 -3.80 8.34 -17.48
CA ASN A 236 -4.83 8.14 -18.52
C ASN A 236 -4.69 6.78 -19.20
N LEU A 237 -3.45 6.35 -19.52
CA LEU A 237 -3.19 5.02 -20.08
C LEU A 237 -3.62 3.91 -19.11
N MET A 238 -3.30 4.04 -17.82
CA MET A 238 -3.70 3.07 -16.80
C MET A 238 -5.22 2.97 -16.68
N VAL A 239 -5.92 4.11 -16.63
CA VAL A 239 -7.39 4.15 -16.53
C VAL A 239 -8.05 3.60 -17.79
N LYS A 240 -7.62 4.04 -18.99
CA LYS A 240 -8.17 3.60 -20.28
C LYS A 240 -8.09 2.09 -20.46
N ASN A 241 -6.99 1.48 -20.03
CA ASN A 241 -6.76 0.05 -20.19
C ASN A 241 -7.12 -0.77 -18.94
N ASN A 242 -7.61 -0.14 -17.87
CA ASN A 242 -7.91 -0.75 -16.57
C ASN A 242 -6.74 -1.60 -16.03
N ILE A 243 -5.54 -1.02 -16.05
CA ILE A 243 -4.28 -1.64 -15.60
C ILE A 243 -3.63 -0.84 -14.48
N MET A 244 -2.88 -1.52 -13.62
CA MET A 244 -2.24 -0.92 -12.44
C MET A 244 -0.79 -0.49 -12.69
N ASP A 245 -0.27 -0.72 -13.90
CA ASP A 245 1.10 -0.43 -14.27
C ASP A 245 1.26 -0.29 -15.79
N VAL A 246 2.29 0.45 -16.22
CA VAL A 246 2.67 0.63 -17.61
C VAL A 246 4.18 0.43 -17.77
N LEU A 247 4.58 -0.08 -18.92
CA LEU A 247 5.99 -0.29 -19.30
C LEU A 247 6.62 1.05 -19.67
N VAL A 248 7.72 1.40 -19.02
CA VAL A 248 8.44 2.63 -19.31
C VAL A 248 9.59 2.33 -20.26
N MET A 249 9.59 3.02 -21.40
CA MET A 249 10.59 2.89 -22.44
C MET A 249 11.39 4.18 -22.62
N ALA A 250 12.69 4.05 -22.87
CA ALA A 250 13.50 5.19 -23.35
C ALA A 250 14.19 4.73 -24.64
N ARG A 251 13.85 5.37 -25.75
CA ARG A 251 14.12 4.88 -27.09
C ARG A 251 13.52 3.45 -27.21
N ASP A 252 14.30 2.45 -27.51
CA ASP A 252 13.81 1.04 -27.59
C ASP A 252 14.20 0.19 -26.37
N GLU A 253 14.68 0.85 -25.30
CA GLU A 253 15.15 0.16 -24.10
C GLU A 253 14.12 0.22 -22.99
N PHE A 254 13.83 -0.95 -22.38
CA PHE A 254 12.98 -1.03 -21.19
C PHE A 254 13.70 -0.44 -19.96
N LYS A 255 13.09 0.54 -19.29
CA LYS A 255 13.63 1.22 -18.11
C LYS A 255 13.01 0.74 -16.81
N GLY A 256 11.82 0.18 -16.85
CA GLY A 256 11.10 -0.31 -15.68
C GLY A 256 9.58 -0.23 -15.83
N LEU A 257 8.89 -0.52 -14.74
CA LEU A 257 7.44 -0.40 -14.63
C LEU A 257 7.09 0.85 -13.83
N LEU A 258 6.20 1.67 -14.35
CA LEU A 258 5.52 2.69 -13.55
C LEU A 258 4.22 2.09 -13.05
N THR A 259 4.08 1.95 -11.73
CA THR A 259 2.88 1.40 -11.10
C THR A 259 2.02 2.52 -10.52
N VAL A 260 0.73 2.26 -10.35
CA VAL A 260 -0.19 3.13 -9.59
C VAL A 260 0.41 3.49 -8.23
N LYS A 261 1.04 2.53 -7.55
CA LYS A 261 1.71 2.76 -6.26
C LYS A 261 2.85 3.78 -6.34
N ASN A 262 3.63 3.79 -7.43
CA ASN A 262 4.69 4.79 -7.62
C ASN A 262 4.12 6.20 -7.81
N ILE A 263 2.99 6.32 -8.52
CA ILE A 263 2.28 7.59 -8.69
C ILE A 263 1.70 8.05 -7.34
N LEU A 264 1.02 7.16 -6.61
CA LEU A 264 0.50 7.47 -5.27
C LEU A 264 1.60 7.96 -4.33
N ARG A 265 2.78 7.34 -4.37
CA ARG A 265 3.96 7.77 -3.61
C ARG A 265 4.36 9.20 -3.98
N ARG A 266 4.45 9.50 -5.27
CA ARG A 266 4.86 10.82 -5.77
C ARG A 266 3.84 11.89 -5.39
N VAL A 267 2.55 11.61 -5.53
CA VAL A 267 1.46 12.51 -5.10
C VAL A 267 1.42 12.66 -3.58
N GLY A 268 1.49 11.55 -2.84
CA GLY A 268 1.49 11.56 -1.39
C GLY A 268 2.66 12.33 -0.78
N SER A 269 3.79 12.42 -1.49
CA SER A 269 4.94 13.22 -1.05
C SER A 269 4.65 14.72 -0.99
N LEU A 270 3.61 15.22 -1.67
CA LEU A 270 3.14 16.60 -1.58
C LEU A 270 2.51 16.93 -0.22
N LYS A 271 2.11 15.91 0.54
CA LYS A 271 1.56 16.08 1.90
C LYS A 271 2.62 16.46 2.93
N ILE A 272 3.91 16.30 2.63
CA ILE A 272 4.99 16.62 3.57
C ILE A 272 4.96 18.12 3.84
N PRO A 273 4.65 18.56 5.07
CA PRO A 273 4.69 19.96 5.42
C PRO A 273 6.10 20.51 5.22
N GLN A 274 6.23 21.69 4.66
CA GLN A 274 7.52 22.31 4.38
C GLN A 274 8.31 22.69 5.65
N ASN A 275 7.65 22.73 6.83
CA ASN A 275 8.21 23.31 8.04
C ASN A 275 8.59 22.29 9.12
N TYR A 276 8.41 20.99 8.91
CA TYR A 276 8.93 19.98 9.84
C TYR A 276 9.33 18.68 9.14
N ASN A 277 10.29 18.00 9.75
CA ASN A 277 10.74 16.68 9.33
C ASN A 277 10.48 15.68 10.45
N ILE A 278 9.95 14.49 10.13
CA ILE A 278 9.75 13.41 11.09
C ILE A 278 10.70 12.27 10.76
N LYS A 279 11.55 11.93 11.73
CA LYS A 279 12.45 10.78 11.66
C LYS A 279 11.99 9.69 12.63
N PHE A 280 11.71 8.51 12.10
CA PHE A 280 11.39 7.32 12.89
C PHE A 280 12.66 6.50 13.11
N VAL A 281 12.97 6.20 14.36
CA VAL A 281 14.11 5.38 14.75
C VAL A 281 13.57 4.09 15.36
N ASP A 282 14.07 2.95 14.87
CA ASP A 282 13.68 1.60 15.29
C ASP A 282 12.22 1.18 15.04
N LEU A 283 11.43 1.98 14.31
CA LEU A 283 10.06 1.61 13.94
C LEU A 283 10.01 0.27 13.16
N HIS A 284 10.99 0.01 12.30
CA HIS A 284 11.08 -1.24 11.53
C HIS A 284 11.28 -2.48 12.40
N LYS A 285 11.81 -2.33 13.63
CA LYS A 285 12.01 -3.43 14.58
C LYS A 285 10.71 -3.95 15.17
N LEU A 286 9.65 -3.13 15.18
CA LEU A 286 8.33 -3.51 15.70
C LEU A 286 7.57 -4.48 14.78
N LYS A 287 8.07 -4.77 13.57
CA LYS A 287 7.47 -5.68 12.58
C LYS A 287 5.97 -5.43 12.35
N LEU A 288 5.57 -4.16 12.31
CA LEU A 288 4.19 -3.74 12.15
C LEU A 288 3.64 -4.15 10.78
N GLU A 289 2.36 -4.51 10.75
CA GLU A 289 1.62 -4.67 9.50
C GLU A 289 1.56 -3.32 8.74
N PRO A 290 1.47 -3.35 7.39
CA PRO A 290 1.45 -2.12 6.58
C PRO A 290 0.42 -1.09 7.05
N TYR A 291 -0.78 -1.54 7.47
CA TYR A 291 -1.82 -0.64 7.96
C TYR A 291 -1.46 0.02 9.31
N GLN A 292 -0.79 -0.72 10.21
CA GLN A 292 -0.34 -0.20 11.50
C GLN A 292 0.74 0.86 11.28
N ASN A 293 1.67 0.59 10.37
CA ASN A 293 2.71 1.54 10.00
C ASN A 293 2.10 2.83 9.41
N ALA A 294 1.13 2.70 8.49
CA ALA A 294 0.41 3.84 7.93
C ALA A 294 -0.34 4.64 9.02
N ASN A 295 -0.93 3.96 10.01
CA ASN A 295 -1.63 4.60 11.09
C ASN A 295 -0.68 5.37 12.02
N VAL A 296 0.48 4.79 12.36
CA VAL A 296 1.56 5.47 13.11
C VAL A 296 1.98 6.75 12.39
N GLN A 297 2.24 6.68 11.09
CA GLN A 297 2.64 7.85 10.30
C GLN A 297 1.55 8.92 10.24
N LYS A 298 0.29 8.50 10.07
CA LYS A 298 -0.87 9.40 10.08
C LYS A 298 -1.01 10.13 11.42
N ILE A 299 -0.92 9.41 12.55
CA ILE A 299 -0.98 10.01 13.89
C ILE A 299 0.16 11.01 14.06
N CYS A 300 1.40 10.60 13.74
CA CYS A 300 2.57 11.45 13.87
C CYS A 300 2.48 12.73 13.02
N SER A 301 2.02 12.62 11.76
CA SER A 301 1.83 13.77 10.88
C SER A 301 0.77 14.74 11.43
N ASN A 302 -0.37 14.22 11.90
CA ASN A 302 -1.44 15.03 12.47
C ASN A 302 -0.99 15.76 13.75
N GLU A 303 -0.27 15.06 14.61
CA GLU A 303 0.23 15.64 15.86
C GLU A 303 1.37 16.65 15.62
N ALA A 304 2.26 16.38 14.64
CA ALA A 304 3.29 17.32 14.22
C ALA A 304 2.68 18.60 13.64
N PHE A 305 1.60 18.48 12.85
CA PHE A 305 0.86 19.64 12.34
C PHE A 305 0.26 20.50 13.47
N LYS A 306 -0.23 19.87 14.56
CA LYS A 306 -0.69 20.60 15.73
C LYS A 306 0.45 21.31 16.47
N LEU A 307 1.64 20.67 16.56
CA LEU A 307 2.85 21.28 17.11
C LEU A 307 3.32 22.48 16.27
N GLN A 308 3.22 22.41 14.94
CA GLN A 308 3.58 23.51 14.05
C GLN A 308 2.78 24.78 14.30
N ARG A 309 1.53 24.68 14.73
CA ARG A 309 0.72 25.86 15.15
C ARG A 309 1.25 26.54 16.42
N MET A 310 2.07 25.83 17.18
CA MET A 310 2.66 26.33 18.43
C MET A 310 4.11 26.73 18.23
N ILE A 311 4.85 26.00 17.39
CA ILE A 311 6.26 26.24 17.06
C ILE A 311 6.28 26.88 15.68
N HIS A 312 6.45 28.21 15.61
CA HIS A 312 6.42 28.94 14.34
C HIS A 312 7.69 28.79 13.49
N ASN A 313 8.74 28.18 14.03
CA ASN A 313 9.99 27.89 13.35
C ASN A 313 9.98 26.53 12.69
N GLU A 314 10.90 26.31 11.75
CA GLU A 314 11.20 24.96 11.25
C GLU A 314 11.69 24.08 12.41
N PHE A 315 11.19 22.84 12.49
CA PHE A 315 11.59 21.89 13.52
C PHE A 315 11.71 20.47 12.98
N SER A 316 12.53 19.67 13.65
CA SER A 316 12.64 18.25 13.39
C SER A 316 12.09 17.43 14.57
N LEU A 317 11.38 16.37 14.23
CA LEU A 317 10.85 15.37 15.14
C LEU A 317 11.65 14.09 15.00
N VAL A 318 12.22 13.59 16.09
CA VAL A 318 12.86 12.28 16.12
C VAL A 318 12.10 11.42 17.12
N LEU A 319 11.44 10.39 16.63
CA LEU A 319 10.64 9.47 17.43
C LEU A 319 11.32 8.09 17.49
N HIS A 320 11.76 7.70 18.68
CA HIS A 320 12.36 6.40 18.96
C HIS A 320 11.31 5.44 19.48
N PHE A 321 11.31 4.22 18.95
CA PHE A 321 10.40 3.15 19.31
C PHE A 321 11.16 2.03 20.03
N LYS A 322 10.65 1.58 21.17
CA LYS A 322 11.12 0.41 21.88
C LYS A 322 9.92 -0.47 22.25
N GLU A 323 10.11 -1.75 22.09
CA GLU A 323 9.14 -2.78 22.46
C GLU A 323 9.74 -3.65 23.56
N TYR A 324 8.98 -3.88 24.61
CA TYR A 324 9.33 -4.77 25.69
C TYR A 324 8.38 -5.96 25.71
N GLN A 325 8.89 -7.16 25.54
CA GLN A 325 8.15 -8.38 25.79
C GLN A 325 8.09 -8.62 27.30
N LYS A 326 6.87 -8.80 27.86
CA LYS A 326 6.66 -9.42 29.16
C LYS A 326 6.13 -10.83 28.96
N GLU A 327 6.28 -11.69 29.99
CA GLU A 327 5.76 -13.05 29.98
C GLU A 327 4.29 -13.07 29.51
N GLY A 328 4.02 -13.78 28.39
CA GLY A 328 2.73 -13.82 27.71
C GLY A 328 2.70 -13.09 26.37
N LYS A 329 1.51 -12.97 25.77
CA LYS A 329 1.30 -12.35 24.43
C LYS A 329 1.17 -10.82 24.43
N GLN A 330 1.47 -10.13 25.54
CA GLN A 330 1.31 -8.69 25.65
C GLN A 330 2.64 -7.99 25.44
N HIS A 331 2.64 -6.98 24.57
CA HIS A 331 3.78 -6.13 24.24
C HIS A 331 3.56 -4.74 24.85
N LYS A 332 4.57 -4.18 25.48
CA LYS A 332 4.57 -2.82 26.00
C LYS A 332 5.46 -1.94 25.12
N TYR A 333 4.91 -0.85 24.63
CA TYR A 333 5.60 0.10 23.77
C TYR A 333 6.09 1.28 24.59
N SER A 334 7.36 1.63 24.45
CA SER A 334 7.95 2.83 25.03
C SER A 334 8.43 3.74 23.90
N LEU A 335 7.96 4.97 23.92
CA LEU A 335 8.24 5.98 22.93
C LEU A 335 9.01 7.13 23.52
N HIS A 336 10.06 7.57 22.81
CA HIS A 336 10.81 8.77 23.17
C HIS A 336 10.76 9.74 21.98
N LEU A 337 10.13 10.89 22.18
CA LEU A 337 10.00 11.95 21.18
C LEU A 337 10.96 13.10 21.54
N ARG A 338 11.74 13.50 20.55
CA ARG A 338 12.62 14.66 20.58
C ARG A 338 12.21 15.63 19.47
N VAL A 339 11.90 16.87 19.85
CA VAL A 339 11.60 17.97 18.94
C VAL A 339 12.74 18.95 18.99
N GLU A 340 13.36 19.22 17.87
CA GLU A 340 14.48 20.16 17.74
C GLU A 340 14.07 21.33 16.86
N TYR A 341 14.24 22.55 17.35
CA TYR A 341 14.09 23.78 16.59
C TYR A 341 15.18 24.78 16.99
N PRO A 342 15.47 25.82 16.23
CA PRO A 342 16.62 26.69 16.46
C PRO A 342 16.72 27.17 17.93
N GLY A 343 17.80 26.76 18.60
CA GLY A 343 18.09 27.14 19.97
C GLY A 343 17.38 26.33 21.07
N HIS A 344 16.50 25.38 20.75
CA HIS A 344 15.71 24.66 21.73
C HIS A 344 15.50 23.18 21.37
N ILE A 345 15.39 22.37 22.42
CA ILE A 345 15.08 20.94 22.33
C ILE A 345 13.98 20.63 23.35
N ILE A 346 12.91 19.99 22.90
CA ILE A 346 11.87 19.43 23.75
C ILE A 346 11.97 17.91 23.70
N THR A 347 11.92 17.25 24.84
CA THR A 347 11.92 15.78 24.92
C THR A 347 10.77 15.30 25.78
N ALA A 348 10.12 14.22 25.36
CA ALA A 348 9.11 13.53 26.13
C ALA A 348 9.26 12.02 25.95
N SER A 349 8.95 11.28 27.03
CA SER A 349 8.93 9.81 26.97
C SER A 349 7.64 9.31 27.59
N GLN A 350 6.99 8.35 26.94
CA GLN A 350 5.76 7.73 27.43
C GLN A 350 5.73 6.25 27.04
N ASP A 351 4.98 5.47 27.79
CA ASP A 351 4.80 4.06 27.54
C ASP A 351 3.34 3.65 27.66
N ASP A 352 2.95 2.65 26.88
CA ASP A 352 1.62 2.05 26.93
C ASP A 352 1.64 0.62 26.37
N TRP A 353 0.58 -0.15 26.64
CA TRP A 353 0.34 -1.47 26.07
C TRP A 353 -0.20 -1.40 24.64
N GLU A 354 -0.76 -0.27 24.23
CA GLU A 354 -1.21 0.00 22.87
C GLU A 354 -0.32 1.06 22.23
N LEU A 355 0.22 0.77 21.04
CA LEU A 355 1.13 1.66 20.32
C LEU A 355 0.51 3.03 20.03
N GLU A 356 -0.76 3.05 19.61
CA GLU A 356 -1.49 4.29 19.31
C GLU A 356 -1.70 5.14 20.56
N ALA A 357 -2.03 4.50 21.69
CA ALA A 357 -2.16 5.19 22.96
C ALA A 357 -0.82 5.79 23.43
N ALA A 358 0.28 5.05 23.29
CA ALA A 358 1.62 5.55 23.59
C ALA A 358 1.98 6.77 22.74
N LEU A 359 1.64 6.74 21.42
CA LEU A 359 1.85 7.88 20.52
C LEU A 359 1.08 9.12 20.99
N HIS A 360 -0.21 8.99 21.24
CA HIS A 360 -1.00 10.14 21.74
C HIS A 360 -0.46 10.70 23.05
N LYS A 361 -0.08 9.85 23.99
CA LYS A 361 0.51 10.28 25.28
C LYS A 361 1.82 11.05 25.10
N VAL A 362 2.75 10.55 24.26
CA VAL A 362 4.05 11.21 24.05
C VAL A 362 3.89 12.57 23.36
N PHE A 363 2.97 12.68 22.39
CA PHE A 363 2.70 13.96 21.74
C PHE A 363 1.97 14.94 22.67
N GLU A 364 1.05 14.47 23.51
CA GLU A 364 0.41 15.33 24.54
C GLU A 364 1.43 15.86 25.54
N ALA A 365 2.33 15.01 26.04
CA ALA A 365 3.41 15.44 26.92
C ALA A 365 4.30 16.49 26.24
N THR A 366 4.66 16.28 24.96
CA THR A 366 5.46 17.22 24.17
C THR A 366 4.75 18.57 23.97
N LYS A 367 3.44 18.56 23.66
CA LYS A 367 2.64 19.79 23.52
C LYS A 367 2.56 20.56 24.84
N ASN A 368 2.44 19.87 25.96
CA ASN A 368 2.42 20.51 27.26
C ASN A 368 3.76 21.18 27.61
N GLU A 369 4.89 20.55 27.29
CA GLU A 369 6.21 21.17 27.44
C GLU A 369 6.40 22.37 26.49
N ALA A 370 5.96 22.23 25.22
CA ALA A 370 5.98 23.35 24.28
C ALA A 370 5.16 24.54 24.79
N LYS A 371 3.93 24.32 25.33
CA LYS A 371 3.10 25.37 25.90
C LYS A 371 3.81 26.11 27.05
N LYS A 372 4.46 25.39 27.96
CA LYS A 372 5.20 26.02 29.07
C LYS A 372 6.33 26.91 28.56
N MET A 373 7.07 26.47 27.55
CA MET A 373 8.17 27.27 26.98
C MET A 373 7.66 28.56 26.30
N PHE A 374 6.58 28.49 25.52
CA PHE A 374 6.04 29.65 24.81
C PHE A 374 5.20 30.57 25.69
N GLN A 375 4.52 30.07 26.76
CA GLN A 375 3.83 30.91 27.73
C GLN A 375 4.81 31.67 28.63
N GLY A 376 5.97 31.09 28.95
CA GLY A 376 7.04 31.76 29.69
C GLY A 376 7.64 32.98 28.99
N ASP A 377 7.65 32.98 27.64
CA ASP A 377 8.20 34.08 26.85
C ASP A 377 7.26 35.28 26.72
N THR A 378 5.94 35.04 26.70
CA THR A 378 4.92 36.11 26.68
C THR A 378 4.85 36.83 28.00
N SER A 379 5.03 36.15 29.14
CA SER A 379 5.01 36.80 30.44
C SER A 379 6.25 37.68 30.76
N LYS A 380 7.37 37.44 30.07
CA LYS A 380 8.58 38.27 30.17
C LYS A 380 8.51 39.55 29.35
N ARG A 381 7.69 39.63 28.29
CA ARG A 381 7.48 40.83 27.48
C ARG A 381 6.61 41.87 28.15
N TYR A 382 5.68 41.48 29.04
CA TYR A 382 4.81 42.41 29.78
C TYR A 382 5.40 42.94 31.07
N ARG A 383 6.66 42.60 31.44
CA ARG A 383 7.35 43.13 32.65
C ARG A 383 8.47 44.13 32.33
N LYS A 384 8.52 44.63 31.10
CA LYS A 384 9.50 45.67 30.68
C LYS A 384 8.79 46.85 29.98
N GLU A 385 7.71 47.34 30.54
CA GLU A 385 7.20 48.69 30.32
C GLU A 385 6.88 49.32 31.71
#